data_b0ed941c6899dbdf7d38a0bfe9bfbc52
#
_entry.id   b0ed941c6899dbdf7d38a0bfe9bfbc52
#
_cell.length_a   1.000
_cell.length_b   1.000
_cell.length_c   1.000
_cell.angle_alpha   90.00
_cell.angle_beta   90.00
_cell.angle_gamma   90.00
#
_symmetry.space_group_name_H-M   'P 1'
#
loop_
_entity.id
_entity.type
_entity.pdbx_description
1 polymer ?
#
loop_
_entity_poly.entity_id
_entity_poly.type
_entity_poly.pdbx_seq_one_letter_code
_entity_poly.pdbx_strand_id
1 'polypeptide(L)'
;WFPNVLARLRPDSDWARHTQAAPVEQRGDITILHPHYAVVPRVGMTVAPALLYAASRRALTVARRGGLQFDLIDAHYLYPDGVAAVALGRHFGVPVVITARGSDVTQLPDYPAPRRMIRWAMREADALISVSAGLKAAMVALDADPSRVTVLRNGVDLAMFTPQDRTAARARLGLDGRVLLSVGLLNDRKGHHRVIAGLALLPGWRLLVVGDGPDRAKLGALAATLGVADRVTFVGPVPHAELPLYYSAADALVLASSREGWANVLLEAMACGTPVVASPIPGNPEVVQEPAAGVIMPENSGVGVAAGVQALLSVRRPAAETRAYAERFSWDATSAGQRAVFTQALARHSLRTRQSGHTRRPAS
;
A
#
# COMPACT_ATOMS: atom_id res chain seq x y z
N TRP A 1 -0.73 -7.07 20.94
CA TRP A 1 -1.59 -7.94 21.72
C TRP A 1 -2.19 -7.16 22.88
N PHE A 2 -3.50 -6.97 22.85
CA PHE A 2 -4.23 -6.56 24.04
C PHE A 2 -4.54 -7.83 24.83
N PRO A 3 -4.44 -7.83 26.17
CA PRO A 3 -4.84 -8.98 26.95
C PRO A 3 -6.27 -9.40 26.58
N ASN A 4 -6.52 -10.70 26.41
CA ASN A 4 -7.83 -11.27 26.04
C ASN A 4 -9.00 -10.75 26.90
N VAL A 5 -8.71 -10.28 28.11
CA VAL A 5 -9.67 -9.63 29.02
C VAL A 5 -10.22 -8.33 28.45
N LEU A 6 -9.39 -7.50 27.77
CA LEU A 6 -9.84 -6.24 27.18
C LEU A 6 -10.54 -6.46 25.82
N ALA A 7 -10.15 -7.50 25.09
CA ALA A 7 -10.86 -7.91 23.86
C ALA A 7 -12.28 -8.42 24.18
N ARG A 8 -12.49 -9.06 25.33
CA ARG A 8 -13.83 -9.50 25.80
C ARG A 8 -14.74 -8.32 26.17
N LEU A 9 -14.18 -7.17 26.56
CA LEU A 9 -14.96 -5.97 26.90
C LEU A 9 -15.43 -5.18 25.67
N ARG A 10 -14.81 -5.41 24.49
CA ARG A 10 -15.20 -4.81 23.19
C ARG A 10 -15.02 -5.83 22.07
N PRO A 11 -15.91 -6.84 21.97
CA PRO A 11 -15.78 -7.94 21.01
C PRO A 11 -15.82 -7.48 19.54
N ASP A 12 -16.48 -6.36 19.25
CA ASP A 12 -16.60 -5.80 17.88
C ASP A 12 -15.44 -4.87 17.49
N SER A 13 -14.43 -4.73 18.36
CA SER A 13 -13.27 -3.90 18.05
C SER A 13 -12.31 -4.61 17.09
N ASP A 14 -11.63 -3.84 16.22
CA ASP A 14 -10.56 -4.36 15.35
C ASP A 14 -9.48 -5.14 16.14
N TRP A 15 -9.27 -4.76 17.40
CA TRP A 15 -8.35 -5.43 18.33
C TRP A 15 -8.79 -6.87 18.65
N ALA A 16 -10.09 -7.12 18.81
CA ALA A 16 -10.62 -8.45 19.08
C ALA A 16 -10.41 -9.40 17.89
N ARG A 17 -10.53 -8.90 16.66
CA ARG A 17 -10.26 -9.70 15.45
C ARG A 17 -8.81 -10.12 15.35
N HIS A 18 -7.85 -9.25 15.71
CA HIS A 18 -6.42 -9.59 15.69
C HIS A 18 -6.02 -10.64 16.73
N THR A 19 -6.80 -10.83 17.81
CA THR A 19 -6.51 -11.88 18.80
C THR A 19 -6.91 -13.29 18.33
N GLN A 20 -7.68 -13.40 17.23
CA GLN A 20 -8.14 -14.67 16.66
C GLN A 20 -7.17 -15.23 15.60
N ALA A 21 -6.13 -14.50 15.22
CA ALA A 21 -5.14 -15.00 14.27
C ALA A 21 -4.44 -16.25 14.81
N ALA A 22 -4.41 -17.32 14.00
CA ALA A 22 -3.69 -18.53 14.34
C ALA A 22 -2.18 -18.20 14.51
N PRO A 23 -1.49 -18.77 15.51
CA PRO A 23 -0.06 -18.51 15.72
C PRO A 23 0.81 -18.87 14.51
N VAL A 24 0.40 -19.89 13.75
CA VAL A 24 1.06 -20.36 12.53
C VAL A 24 0.00 -20.62 11.48
N GLU A 25 0.22 -20.17 10.28
CA GLU A 25 -0.61 -20.41 9.11
C GLU A 25 0.25 -20.90 7.94
N GLN A 26 -0.26 -21.81 7.11
CA GLN A 26 0.41 -22.28 5.91
C GLN A 26 -0.36 -21.81 4.67
N ARG A 27 0.32 -21.12 3.75
CA ARG A 27 -0.23 -20.70 2.43
C ARG A 27 0.67 -21.20 1.31
N GLY A 28 0.31 -22.32 0.68
CA GLY A 28 1.20 -23.01 -0.25
C GLY A 28 2.51 -23.36 0.46
N ASP A 29 3.64 -22.96 -0.12
CA ASP A 29 4.97 -23.21 0.44
C ASP A 29 5.41 -22.15 1.47
N ILE A 30 4.55 -21.17 1.80
CA ILE A 30 4.88 -20.08 2.70
C ILE A 30 4.33 -20.39 4.09
N THR A 31 5.22 -20.46 5.09
CA THR A 31 4.85 -20.52 6.50
C THR A 31 4.73 -19.11 7.07
N ILE A 32 3.57 -18.77 7.60
CA ILE A 32 3.29 -17.46 8.20
C ILE A 32 3.25 -17.62 9.71
N LEU A 33 4.08 -16.86 10.41
CA LEU A 33 4.11 -16.81 11.87
C LEU A 33 3.45 -15.50 12.33
N HIS A 34 2.55 -15.58 13.29
CA HIS A 34 1.89 -14.42 13.91
C HIS A 34 2.39 -14.22 15.35
N PRO A 35 3.63 -13.68 15.56
CA PRO A 35 4.14 -13.46 16.89
C PRO A 35 3.36 -12.35 17.59
N HIS A 36 2.80 -12.67 18.75
CA HIS A 36 2.03 -11.72 19.54
C HIS A 36 2.95 -10.80 20.33
N TYR A 37 2.72 -9.50 20.27
CA TYR A 37 3.39 -8.50 21.12
C TYR A 37 2.38 -7.48 21.65
N ALA A 38 2.69 -6.90 22.81
CA ALA A 38 1.82 -5.93 23.44
C ALA A 38 1.83 -4.61 22.69
N VAL A 39 0.65 -4.04 22.47
CA VAL A 39 0.49 -2.67 21.94
C VAL A 39 0.00 -1.79 23.08
N VAL A 40 0.82 -0.82 23.48
CA VAL A 40 0.51 0.11 24.56
C VAL A 40 -0.12 1.38 23.96
N PRO A 41 -1.38 1.71 24.24
CA PRO A 41 -2.00 2.95 23.76
C PRO A 41 -1.20 4.19 24.18
N ARG A 42 -1.17 5.23 23.32
CA ARG A 42 -0.51 6.53 23.51
C ARG A 42 1.02 6.52 23.62
N VAL A 43 1.64 5.53 24.27
CA VAL A 43 3.12 5.40 24.38
C VAL A 43 3.68 4.37 23.39
N GLY A 44 2.79 3.58 22.79
CA GLY A 44 3.13 2.42 21.95
C GLY A 44 4.02 2.74 20.75
N MET A 45 3.88 3.92 20.16
CA MET A 45 4.73 4.31 19.04
C MET A 45 6.23 4.38 19.39
N THR A 46 6.59 4.62 20.64
CA THR A 46 8.01 4.69 21.04
C THR A 46 8.62 3.32 21.29
N VAL A 47 7.83 2.38 21.81
CA VAL A 47 8.30 1.05 22.24
C VAL A 47 7.95 -0.07 21.25
N ALA A 48 7.06 0.18 20.29
CA ALA A 48 6.57 -0.82 19.33
C ALA A 48 7.72 -1.59 18.63
N PRO A 49 8.79 -0.95 18.11
CA PRO A 49 9.87 -1.69 17.47
C PRO A 49 10.59 -2.66 18.41
N ALA A 50 10.78 -2.29 19.67
CA ALA A 50 11.44 -3.15 20.66
C ALA A 50 10.55 -4.36 21.03
N LEU A 51 9.25 -4.15 21.17
CA LEU A 51 8.30 -5.22 21.46
C LEU A 51 8.16 -6.18 20.27
N LEU A 52 8.09 -5.63 19.05
CA LEU A 52 8.07 -6.41 17.81
C LEU A 52 9.37 -7.22 17.65
N TYR A 53 10.53 -6.60 17.89
CA TYR A 53 11.81 -7.29 17.90
C TYR A 53 11.83 -8.46 18.87
N ALA A 54 11.41 -8.26 20.12
CA ALA A 54 11.43 -9.31 21.14
C ALA A 54 10.54 -10.50 20.77
N ALA A 55 9.33 -10.24 20.27
CA ALA A 55 8.38 -11.27 19.84
C ALA A 55 8.90 -12.02 18.60
N SER A 56 9.34 -11.29 17.59
CA SER A 56 9.86 -11.88 16.33
C SER A 56 11.16 -12.65 16.58
N ARG A 57 12.07 -12.15 17.43
CA ARG A 57 13.28 -12.87 17.80
C ARG A 57 12.96 -14.22 18.43
N ARG A 58 11.99 -14.26 19.36
CA ARG A 58 11.55 -15.51 20.00
C ARG A 58 10.99 -16.49 18.95
N ALA A 59 10.08 -16.02 18.10
CA ALA A 59 9.47 -16.85 17.07
C ALA A 59 10.50 -17.41 16.08
N LEU A 60 11.40 -16.55 15.58
CA LEU A 60 12.45 -16.95 14.64
C LEU A 60 13.49 -17.89 15.29
N THR A 61 13.81 -17.71 16.59
CA THR A 61 14.70 -18.63 17.30
C THR A 61 14.08 -20.03 17.42
N VAL A 62 12.78 -20.12 17.70
CA VAL A 62 12.05 -21.39 17.75
C VAL A 62 12.01 -22.02 16.35
N ALA A 63 11.67 -21.25 15.32
CA ALA A 63 11.64 -21.73 13.94
C ALA A 63 13.03 -22.24 13.47
N ARG A 64 14.12 -21.54 13.80
CA ARG A 64 15.49 -22.00 13.48
C ARG A 64 15.86 -23.31 14.18
N ARG A 65 15.45 -23.50 15.43
CA ARG A 65 15.63 -24.77 16.15
C ARG A 65 14.82 -25.90 15.49
N GLY A 66 13.69 -25.56 14.86
CA GLY A 66 12.87 -26.48 14.05
C GLY A 66 13.38 -26.70 12.62
N GLY A 67 14.57 -26.18 12.26
CA GLY A 67 15.19 -26.39 10.96
C GLY A 67 15.05 -25.27 9.93
N LEU A 68 14.29 -24.18 10.25
CA LEU A 68 14.19 -23.03 9.35
C LEU A 68 15.58 -22.39 9.14
N GLN A 69 15.97 -22.23 7.88
CA GLN A 69 17.13 -21.45 7.47
C GLN A 69 16.69 -20.21 6.73
N PHE A 70 17.36 -19.09 6.95
CA PHE A 70 17.15 -17.86 6.18
C PHE A 70 18.46 -17.06 6.14
N ASP A 71 18.73 -16.46 5.00
CA ASP A 71 19.98 -15.75 4.70
C ASP A 71 19.78 -14.23 4.66
N LEU A 72 18.53 -13.74 4.66
CA LEU A 72 18.17 -12.33 4.55
C LEU A 72 16.85 -12.06 5.25
N ILE A 73 16.68 -10.83 5.73
CA ILE A 73 15.39 -10.31 6.22
C ILE A 73 14.92 -9.23 5.25
N ASP A 74 13.75 -9.45 4.63
CA ASP A 74 13.03 -8.45 3.85
C ASP A 74 11.91 -7.84 4.70
N ALA A 75 12.05 -6.58 5.06
CA ALA A 75 11.10 -5.86 5.89
C ALA A 75 10.27 -4.90 5.05
N HIS A 76 8.97 -4.84 5.33
CA HIS A 76 8.06 -3.90 4.73
C HIS A 76 7.59 -2.89 5.77
N TYR A 77 7.66 -1.59 5.43
CA TYR A 77 7.61 -0.41 6.28
C TYR A 77 8.91 -0.14 7.05
N LEU A 78 9.35 1.12 7.02
CA LEU A 78 10.52 1.56 7.79
C LEU A 78 10.27 1.51 9.30
N TYR A 79 9.01 1.70 9.73
CA TYR A 79 8.63 1.77 11.13
C TYR A 79 7.23 1.18 11.36
N PRO A 80 7.03 0.32 12.37
CA PRO A 80 8.03 -0.17 13.34
C PRO A 80 8.90 -1.32 12.80
N ASP A 81 8.51 -1.93 11.67
CA ASP A 81 9.01 -3.21 11.16
C ASP A 81 10.49 -3.14 10.78
N GLY A 82 10.89 -2.13 9.99
CA GLY A 82 12.28 -1.95 9.56
C GLY A 82 13.24 -1.73 10.73
N VAL A 83 12.80 -0.98 11.75
CA VAL A 83 13.60 -0.80 12.98
C VAL A 83 13.81 -2.13 13.70
N ALA A 84 12.74 -2.93 13.84
CA ALA A 84 12.83 -4.25 14.47
C ALA A 84 13.67 -5.21 13.60
N ALA A 85 13.50 -5.17 12.28
CA ALA A 85 14.23 -6.01 11.33
C ALA A 85 15.75 -5.76 11.37
N VAL A 86 16.20 -4.51 11.46
CA VAL A 86 17.63 -4.19 11.62
C VAL A 86 18.19 -4.80 12.91
N ALA A 87 17.44 -4.74 14.00
CA ALA A 87 17.86 -5.37 15.26
C ALA A 87 17.91 -6.91 15.13
N LEU A 88 16.96 -7.52 14.41
CA LEU A 88 16.92 -8.94 14.10
C LEU A 88 18.09 -9.36 13.19
N GLY A 89 18.38 -8.60 12.14
CA GLY A 89 19.51 -8.85 11.25
C GLY A 89 20.84 -8.89 12.01
N ARG A 90 21.06 -7.93 12.91
CA ARG A 90 22.22 -7.92 13.81
C ARG A 90 22.26 -9.13 14.74
N HIS A 91 21.12 -9.54 15.28
CA HIS A 91 21.03 -10.69 16.19
C HIS A 91 21.32 -12.03 15.48
N PHE A 92 20.80 -12.19 14.27
CA PHE A 92 20.94 -13.44 13.51
C PHE A 92 22.13 -13.47 12.55
N GLY A 93 22.84 -12.35 12.37
CA GLY A 93 24.00 -12.23 11.49
C GLY A 93 23.64 -12.27 10.01
N VAL A 94 22.49 -11.72 9.64
CA VAL A 94 22.00 -11.70 8.25
C VAL A 94 21.70 -10.27 7.77
N PRO A 95 21.84 -9.99 6.46
CA PRO A 95 21.53 -8.67 5.90
C PRO A 95 20.04 -8.36 5.97
N VAL A 96 19.73 -7.05 5.97
CA VAL A 96 18.38 -6.53 6.02
C VAL A 96 18.12 -5.61 4.83
N VAL A 97 17.06 -5.88 4.10
CA VAL A 97 16.50 -4.98 3.08
C VAL A 97 15.19 -4.43 3.62
N ILE A 98 14.94 -3.13 3.45
CA ILE A 98 13.70 -2.50 3.91
C ILE A 98 13.01 -1.83 2.72
N THR A 99 11.73 -2.16 2.51
CA THR A 99 10.87 -1.54 1.51
C THR A 99 9.96 -0.48 2.16
N ALA A 100 10.13 0.78 1.78
CA ALA A 100 9.22 1.87 2.14
C ALA A 100 7.92 1.78 1.34
N ARG A 101 6.78 1.95 2.03
CA ARG A 101 5.44 1.74 1.45
C ARG A 101 4.57 3.01 1.37
N GLY A 102 4.87 4.06 2.15
CA GLY A 102 4.14 5.33 2.09
C GLY A 102 4.08 6.05 3.44
N SER A 103 3.13 5.72 4.31
CA SER A 103 2.94 6.41 5.59
C SER A 103 4.15 6.35 6.53
N ASP A 104 4.96 5.32 6.40
CA ASP A 104 6.24 5.15 7.08
C ASP A 104 7.29 6.22 6.73
N VAL A 105 7.13 6.89 5.60
CA VAL A 105 7.99 8.01 5.16
C VAL A 105 7.25 9.34 5.19
N THR A 106 5.94 9.36 4.90
CA THR A 106 5.19 10.60 4.69
C THR A 106 4.36 11.05 5.88
N GLN A 107 4.25 10.25 6.93
CA GLN A 107 3.44 10.56 8.12
C GLN A 107 4.17 10.26 9.43
N LEU A 108 4.75 9.06 9.58
CA LEU A 108 5.39 8.66 10.84
C LEU A 108 6.59 9.55 11.22
N PRO A 109 7.37 10.11 10.27
CA PRO A 109 8.43 11.06 10.59
C PRO A 109 7.98 12.41 11.16
N ASP A 110 6.67 12.72 11.17
CA ASP A 110 6.14 13.91 11.85
C ASP A 110 6.33 13.79 13.38
N TYR A 111 6.47 12.57 13.90
CA TYR A 111 6.74 12.30 15.30
C TYR A 111 8.25 12.16 15.56
N PRO A 112 8.83 12.90 16.53
CA PRO A 112 10.29 12.95 16.73
C PRO A 112 10.95 11.58 16.99
N ALA A 113 10.33 10.73 17.82
CA ALA A 113 10.89 9.42 18.15
C ALA A 113 10.86 8.44 16.97
N PRO A 114 9.73 8.22 16.26
CA PRO A 114 9.70 7.47 15.00
C PRO A 114 10.67 8.01 13.95
N ARG A 115 10.74 9.34 13.74
CA ARG A 115 11.69 9.97 12.79
C ARG A 115 13.13 9.54 13.06
N ARG A 116 13.56 9.61 14.33
CA ARG A 116 14.93 9.23 14.71
C ARG A 116 15.19 7.76 14.44
N MET A 117 14.23 6.89 14.76
CA MET A 117 14.35 5.45 14.55
C MET A 117 14.31 5.09 13.04
N ILE A 118 13.47 5.75 12.25
CA ILE A 118 13.42 5.59 10.78
C ILE A 118 14.77 5.96 10.16
N ARG A 119 15.33 7.12 10.51
CA ARG A 119 16.66 7.53 10.03
C ARG A 119 17.75 6.54 10.43
N TRP A 120 17.69 6.00 11.65
CA TRP A 120 18.59 4.96 12.09
C TRP A 120 18.40 3.68 11.26
N ALA A 121 17.17 3.19 11.05
CA ALA A 121 16.90 1.99 10.27
C ALA A 121 17.38 2.12 8.82
N MET A 122 17.12 3.27 8.17
CA MET A 122 17.60 3.54 6.81
C MET A 122 19.14 3.53 6.70
N ARG A 123 19.84 4.05 7.71
CA ARG A 123 21.30 4.05 7.73
C ARG A 123 21.88 2.66 7.92
N GLU A 124 21.28 1.84 8.76
CA GLU A 124 21.79 0.53 9.18
C GLU A 124 21.38 -0.63 8.26
N ALA A 125 20.27 -0.50 7.52
CA ALA A 125 19.85 -1.51 6.54
C ALA A 125 20.91 -1.72 5.46
N ASP A 126 21.01 -2.93 4.90
CA ASP A 126 21.97 -3.25 3.84
C ASP A 126 21.55 -2.70 2.48
N ALA A 127 20.24 -2.61 2.22
CA ALA A 127 19.66 -1.94 1.07
C ALA A 127 18.27 -1.39 1.39
N LEU A 128 17.83 -0.42 0.59
CA LEU A 128 16.52 0.21 0.70
C LEU A 128 15.79 0.12 -0.62
N ILE A 129 14.49 -0.16 -0.55
CA ILE A 129 13.58 -0.15 -1.69
C ILE A 129 12.50 0.90 -1.44
N SER A 130 12.14 1.62 -2.48
CA SER A 130 11.01 2.54 -2.51
C SER A 130 10.02 2.15 -3.60
N VAL A 131 8.73 2.23 -3.34
CA VAL A 131 7.69 1.87 -4.32
C VAL A 131 7.41 2.98 -5.34
N SER A 132 8.00 4.18 -5.18
CA SER A 132 7.89 5.29 -6.13
C SER A 132 9.11 6.22 -6.03
N ALA A 133 9.37 6.99 -7.09
CA ALA A 133 10.42 8.01 -7.08
C ALA A 133 10.10 9.15 -6.10
N GLY A 134 8.81 9.52 -5.99
CA GLY A 134 8.37 10.50 -5.00
C GLY A 134 8.65 10.05 -3.57
N LEU A 135 8.44 8.78 -3.27
CA LEU A 135 8.73 8.23 -1.95
C LEU A 135 10.26 8.14 -1.71
N LYS A 136 11.06 7.79 -2.76
CA LYS A 136 12.52 7.87 -2.68
C LYS A 136 12.99 9.29 -2.35
N ALA A 137 12.44 10.30 -3.00
CA ALA A 137 12.77 11.69 -2.71
C ALA A 137 12.46 12.05 -1.24
N ALA A 138 11.32 11.61 -0.71
CA ALA A 138 10.98 11.80 0.69
C ALA A 138 11.92 11.04 1.65
N MET A 139 12.39 9.85 1.31
CA MET A 139 13.42 9.13 2.08
C MET A 139 14.76 9.89 2.08
N VAL A 140 15.17 10.45 0.95
CA VAL A 140 16.39 11.27 0.83
C VAL A 140 16.28 12.55 1.67
N ALA A 141 15.10 13.18 1.72
CA ALA A 141 14.83 14.32 2.61
C ALA A 141 14.90 13.94 4.11
N LEU A 142 14.82 12.65 4.44
CA LEU A 142 15.04 12.08 5.76
C LEU A 142 16.46 11.52 5.96
N ASP A 143 17.43 11.96 5.14
CA ASP A 143 18.85 11.59 5.14
C ASP A 143 19.15 10.15 4.68
N ALA A 144 18.29 9.53 3.88
CA ALA A 144 18.68 8.31 3.19
C ALA A 144 19.71 8.61 2.09
N ASP A 145 20.75 7.78 1.99
CA ASP A 145 21.68 7.84 0.86
C ASP A 145 20.95 7.44 -0.44
N PRO A 146 20.84 8.34 -1.44
CA PRO A 146 20.12 8.08 -2.67
C PRO A 146 20.68 6.89 -3.49
N SER A 147 21.99 6.59 -3.34
CA SER A 147 22.63 5.46 -4.01
C SER A 147 22.21 4.10 -3.45
N ARG A 148 21.69 4.07 -2.22
CA ARG A 148 21.24 2.88 -1.51
C ARG A 148 19.73 2.62 -1.65
N VAL A 149 18.98 3.56 -2.26
CA VAL A 149 17.54 3.43 -2.46
C VAL A 149 17.24 3.06 -3.90
N THR A 150 16.77 1.84 -4.12
CA THR A 150 16.28 1.37 -5.41
C THR A 150 14.78 1.60 -5.52
N VAL A 151 14.32 2.16 -6.64
CA VAL A 151 12.87 2.31 -6.90
C VAL A 151 12.37 1.06 -7.60
N LEU A 152 11.46 0.34 -6.94
CA LEU A 152 10.76 -0.82 -7.49
C LEU A 152 9.26 -0.60 -7.32
N ARG A 153 8.60 -0.26 -8.41
CA ARG A 153 7.16 0.01 -8.45
C ARG A 153 6.37 -1.29 -8.28
N ASN A 154 5.24 -1.23 -7.56
CA ASN A 154 4.36 -2.39 -7.50
C ASN A 154 3.80 -2.68 -8.90
N GLY A 155 3.69 -3.96 -9.21
CA GLY A 155 2.96 -4.45 -10.37
C GLY A 155 1.46 -4.60 -10.10
N VAL A 156 0.74 -5.04 -11.12
CA VAL A 156 -0.64 -5.49 -11.04
C VAL A 156 -0.75 -6.95 -11.47
N ASP A 157 -1.65 -7.70 -10.85
CA ASP A 157 -1.97 -9.07 -11.27
C ASP A 157 -2.82 -9.04 -12.55
N LEU A 158 -2.16 -9.19 -13.68
CA LEU A 158 -2.77 -9.12 -15.00
C LEU A 158 -3.64 -10.35 -15.34
N ALA A 159 -3.54 -11.41 -14.57
CA ALA A 159 -4.40 -12.58 -14.71
C ALA A 159 -5.71 -12.40 -13.94
N MET A 160 -5.64 -11.82 -12.74
CA MET A 160 -6.82 -11.50 -11.94
C MET A 160 -7.58 -10.28 -12.49
N PHE A 161 -6.86 -9.19 -12.77
CA PHE A 161 -7.44 -7.94 -13.29
C PHE A 161 -7.45 -7.97 -14.81
N THR A 162 -8.53 -8.47 -15.37
CA THR A 162 -8.78 -8.54 -16.81
C THR A 162 -10.07 -7.81 -17.16
N PRO A 163 -10.16 -7.18 -18.34
CA PRO A 163 -11.41 -6.59 -18.81
C PRO A 163 -12.51 -7.66 -18.88
N GLN A 164 -13.67 -7.36 -18.30
CA GLN A 164 -14.89 -8.15 -18.44
C GLN A 164 -15.83 -7.48 -19.43
N ASP A 165 -16.80 -8.23 -19.97
CA ASP A 165 -17.83 -7.65 -20.79
C ASP A 165 -18.58 -6.57 -20.01
N ARG A 166 -18.47 -5.33 -20.45
CA ARG A 166 -19.01 -4.16 -19.76
C ARG A 166 -20.53 -4.19 -19.66
N THR A 167 -21.21 -4.67 -20.71
CA THR A 167 -22.67 -4.75 -20.75
C THR A 167 -23.17 -5.76 -19.74
N ALA A 168 -22.56 -6.93 -19.71
CA ALA A 168 -22.88 -7.98 -18.73
C ALA A 168 -22.54 -7.53 -17.29
N ALA A 169 -21.40 -6.86 -17.08
CA ALA A 169 -21.00 -6.35 -15.77
C ALA A 169 -22.02 -5.30 -15.25
N ARG A 170 -22.44 -4.38 -16.11
CA ARG A 170 -23.46 -3.38 -15.77
C ARG A 170 -24.82 -3.99 -15.48
N ALA A 171 -25.26 -4.94 -16.31
CA ALA A 171 -26.51 -5.65 -16.10
C ALA A 171 -26.54 -6.37 -14.73
N ARG A 172 -25.41 -7.05 -14.38
CA ARG A 172 -25.24 -7.74 -13.08
C ARG A 172 -25.29 -6.77 -11.90
N LEU A 173 -24.78 -5.55 -12.05
CA LEU A 173 -24.76 -4.53 -11.00
C LEU A 173 -25.97 -3.57 -11.03
N GLY A 174 -26.92 -3.75 -11.97
CA GLY A 174 -28.08 -2.88 -12.12
C GLY A 174 -27.70 -1.44 -12.48
N LEU A 175 -26.66 -1.23 -13.31
CA LEU A 175 -26.11 0.07 -13.64
C LEU A 175 -26.54 0.55 -15.01
N ASP A 176 -27.00 1.78 -15.05
CA ASP A 176 -27.31 2.54 -16.25
C ASP A 176 -26.56 3.88 -16.26
N GLY A 177 -26.51 4.52 -17.44
CA GLY A 177 -25.88 5.83 -17.59
C GLY A 177 -24.36 5.85 -17.34
N ARG A 178 -23.85 6.99 -16.88
CA ARG A 178 -22.42 7.22 -16.62
C ARG A 178 -22.08 6.91 -15.18
N VAL A 179 -21.01 6.12 -14.95
CA VAL A 179 -20.65 5.59 -13.63
C VAL A 179 -19.20 5.93 -13.29
N LEU A 180 -19.01 6.66 -12.20
CA LEU A 180 -17.73 6.79 -11.52
C LEU A 180 -17.58 5.67 -10.47
N LEU A 181 -16.37 5.22 -10.27
CA LEU A 181 -16.01 4.26 -9.22
C LEU A 181 -14.98 4.87 -8.29
N SER A 182 -15.13 4.67 -6.99
CA SER A 182 -14.11 5.01 -5.98
C SER A 182 -13.91 3.83 -5.04
N VAL A 183 -12.68 3.31 -4.96
CA VAL A 183 -12.35 2.07 -4.25
C VAL A 183 -11.36 2.35 -3.12
N GLY A 184 -11.63 1.86 -1.93
CA GLY A 184 -10.71 1.90 -0.81
C GLY A 184 -11.35 2.01 0.56
N LEU A 185 -10.52 2.07 1.60
CA LEU A 185 -10.97 2.27 2.97
C LEU A 185 -11.70 3.63 3.11
N LEU A 186 -12.89 3.64 3.70
CA LEU A 186 -13.68 4.86 3.88
C LEU A 186 -13.12 5.69 5.04
N ASN A 187 -12.08 6.44 4.75
CA ASN A 187 -11.45 7.40 5.65
C ASN A 187 -11.08 8.70 4.92
N ASP A 188 -10.77 9.73 5.67
CA ASP A 188 -10.44 11.06 5.12
C ASP A 188 -9.28 11.02 4.11
N ARG A 189 -8.26 10.20 4.37
CA ARG A 189 -7.07 10.07 3.51
C ARG A 189 -7.40 9.64 2.08
N LYS A 190 -8.38 8.75 1.88
CA LYS A 190 -8.78 8.22 0.55
C LYS A 190 -9.61 9.21 -0.27
N GLY A 191 -10.13 10.26 0.35
CA GLY A 191 -10.74 11.39 -0.36
C GLY A 191 -12.10 11.12 -1.00
N HIS A 192 -12.84 10.09 -0.57
CA HIS A 192 -14.19 9.81 -1.08
C HIS A 192 -15.13 11.02 -0.95
N HIS A 193 -14.94 11.85 0.07
CA HIS A 193 -15.69 13.10 0.26
C HIS A 193 -15.47 14.10 -0.89
N ARG A 194 -14.26 14.16 -1.46
CA ARG A 194 -13.96 14.99 -2.63
C ARG A 194 -14.61 14.44 -3.90
N VAL A 195 -14.67 13.11 -4.04
CA VAL A 195 -15.35 12.46 -5.15
C VAL A 195 -16.85 12.74 -5.09
N ILE A 196 -17.47 12.64 -3.92
CA ILE A 196 -18.89 12.99 -3.70
C ILE A 196 -19.14 14.48 -4.00
N ALA A 197 -18.25 15.37 -3.56
CA ALA A 197 -18.37 16.80 -3.87
C ALA A 197 -18.22 17.07 -5.38
N GLY A 198 -17.34 16.36 -6.08
CA GLY A 198 -17.21 16.42 -7.53
C GLY A 198 -18.43 15.91 -8.27
N LEU A 199 -19.09 14.86 -7.75
CA LEU A 199 -20.33 14.32 -8.33
C LEU A 199 -21.45 15.36 -8.36
N ALA A 200 -21.52 16.25 -7.39
CA ALA A 200 -22.49 17.34 -7.38
C ALA A 200 -22.34 18.28 -8.59
N LEU A 201 -21.13 18.41 -9.13
CA LEU A 201 -20.80 19.22 -10.30
C LEU A 201 -20.91 18.44 -11.63
N LEU A 202 -21.29 17.18 -11.58
CA LEU A 202 -21.37 16.26 -12.73
C LEU A 202 -22.81 15.76 -12.88
N PRO A 203 -23.68 16.49 -13.58
CA PRO A 203 -25.06 16.04 -13.81
C PRO A 203 -25.06 14.76 -14.67
N GLY A 204 -26.00 13.85 -14.38
CA GLY A 204 -26.15 12.59 -15.11
C GLY A 204 -25.10 11.51 -14.80
N TRP A 205 -24.20 11.75 -13.85
CA TRP A 205 -23.27 10.73 -13.35
C TRP A 205 -23.77 10.08 -12.07
N ARG A 206 -23.46 8.82 -11.90
CA ARG A 206 -23.59 8.03 -10.66
C ARG A 206 -22.22 7.71 -10.09
N LEU A 207 -22.15 7.41 -8.79
CA LEU A 207 -20.92 7.04 -8.10
C LEU A 207 -21.12 5.72 -7.35
N LEU A 208 -20.28 4.76 -7.63
CA LEU A 208 -20.10 3.57 -6.80
C LEU A 208 -18.94 3.79 -5.85
N VAL A 209 -19.17 3.59 -4.55
CA VAL A 209 -18.14 3.62 -3.51
C VAL A 209 -17.98 2.20 -2.96
N VAL A 210 -16.83 1.59 -3.26
CA VAL A 210 -16.49 0.23 -2.85
C VAL A 210 -15.48 0.28 -1.70
N GLY A 211 -15.83 -0.35 -0.61
CA GLY A 211 -15.04 -0.41 0.61
C GLY A 211 -15.87 -0.14 1.85
N ASP A 212 -15.24 -0.23 3.01
CA ASP A 212 -15.83 0.09 4.30
C ASP A 212 -14.85 0.94 5.12
N GLY A 213 -15.33 1.55 6.21
CA GLY A 213 -14.49 2.35 7.09
C GLY A 213 -15.25 3.34 7.96
N PRO A 214 -14.53 4.01 8.87
CA PRO A 214 -15.14 4.85 9.91
C PRO A 214 -15.93 6.03 9.35
N ASP A 215 -15.63 6.52 8.15
CA ASP A 215 -16.29 7.69 7.56
C ASP A 215 -17.58 7.35 6.79
N ARG A 216 -18.04 6.08 6.77
CA ARG A 216 -19.22 5.65 6.00
C ARG A 216 -20.46 6.51 6.26
N ALA A 217 -20.79 6.77 7.53
CA ALA A 217 -21.95 7.60 7.92
C ALA A 217 -21.76 9.07 7.51
N LYS A 218 -20.55 9.61 7.73
CA LYS A 218 -20.18 10.98 7.36
C LYS A 218 -20.28 11.22 5.85
N LEU A 219 -19.84 10.25 5.04
CA LEU A 219 -19.94 10.31 3.57
C LEU A 219 -21.38 10.26 3.08
N GLY A 220 -22.24 9.45 3.71
CA GLY A 220 -23.67 9.42 3.44
C GLY A 220 -24.36 10.76 3.75
N ALA A 221 -24.06 11.35 4.91
CA ALA A 221 -24.57 12.68 5.29
C ALA A 221 -24.11 13.77 4.31
N LEU A 222 -22.85 13.73 3.87
CA LEU A 222 -22.33 14.65 2.86
C LEU A 222 -23.08 14.53 1.52
N ALA A 223 -23.34 13.31 1.05
CA ALA A 223 -24.10 13.08 -0.17
C ALA A 223 -25.52 13.65 -0.09
N ALA A 224 -26.18 13.49 1.07
CA ALA A 224 -27.50 14.08 1.30
C ALA A 224 -27.46 15.61 1.32
N THR A 225 -26.49 16.21 2.03
CA THR A 225 -26.31 17.67 2.09
C THR A 225 -26.07 18.29 0.69
N LEU A 226 -25.35 17.58 -0.16
CA LEU A 226 -25.06 18.02 -1.53
C LEU A 226 -26.17 17.67 -2.55
N GLY A 227 -27.27 17.03 -2.12
CA GLY A 227 -28.39 16.66 -2.98
C GLY A 227 -28.04 15.58 -4.02
N VAL A 228 -27.09 14.70 -3.71
CA VAL A 228 -26.63 13.65 -4.63
C VAL A 228 -26.76 12.22 -4.06
N ALA A 229 -27.48 12.07 -2.95
CA ALA A 229 -27.59 10.78 -2.25
C ALA A 229 -28.20 9.67 -3.13
N ASP A 230 -29.15 10.01 -4.00
CA ASP A 230 -29.79 9.12 -4.98
C ASP A 230 -28.85 8.66 -6.09
N ARG A 231 -27.73 9.36 -6.27
CA ARG A 231 -26.70 9.05 -7.27
C ARG A 231 -25.45 8.37 -6.68
N VAL A 232 -25.39 8.17 -5.36
CA VAL A 232 -24.25 7.54 -4.65
C VAL A 232 -24.68 6.17 -4.12
N THR A 233 -24.05 5.12 -4.60
CA THR A 233 -24.25 3.77 -4.09
C THR A 233 -23.01 3.34 -3.30
N PHE A 234 -23.19 3.11 -2.00
CA PHE A 234 -22.15 2.52 -1.17
C PHE A 234 -22.29 0.99 -1.19
N VAL A 235 -21.38 0.34 -1.88
CA VAL A 235 -21.41 -1.11 -2.12
C VAL A 235 -21.03 -1.91 -0.86
N GLY A 236 -20.17 -1.34 -0.02
CA GLY A 236 -19.55 -2.06 1.10
C GLY A 236 -18.24 -2.74 0.69
N PRO A 237 -17.69 -3.60 1.55
CA PRO A 237 -16.47 -4.34 1.26
C PRO A 237 -16.74 -5.41 0.19
N VAL A 238 -15.84 -5.50 -0.78
CA VAL A 238 -15.89 -6.47 -1.89
C VAL A 238 -14.62 -7.30 -1.84
N PRO A 239 -14.71 -8.64 -2.01
CA PRO A 239 -13.54 -9.51 -2.15
C PRO A 239 -12.66 -9.03 -3.32
N HIS A 240 -11.33 -9.07 -3.13
CA HIS A 240 -10.38 -8.57 -4.13
C HIS A 240 -10.56 -9.22 -5.52
N ALA A 241 -10.89 -10.51 -5.56
CA ALA A 241 -11.15 -11.25 -6.80
C ALA A 241 -12.43 -10.80 -7.54
N GLU A 242 -13.34 -10.08 -6.88
CA GLU A 242 -14.58 -9.58 -7.49
C GLU A 242 -14.46 -8.13 -7.98
N LEU A 243 -13.40 -7.39 -7.61
CA LEU A 243 -13.18 -6.01 -8.03
C LEU A 243 -13.14 -5.82 -9.56
N PRO A 244 -12.63 -6.78 -10.37
CA PRO A 244 -12.66 -6.66 -11.84
C PRO A 244 -14.05 -6.38 -12.42
N LEU A 245 -15.11 -6.90 -11.80
CA LEU A 245 -16.49 -6.64 -12.18
C LEU A 245 -16.83 -5.13 -12.07
N TYR A 246 -16.48 -4.52 -10.95
CA TYR A 246 -16.75 -3.10 -10.67
C TYR A 246 -15.89 -2.18 -11.53
N TYR A 247 -14.61 -2.52 -11.70
CA TYR A 247 -13.73 -1.78 -12.61
C TYR A 247 -14.26 -1.81 -14.03
N SER A 248 -14.60 -2.98 -14.57
CA SER A 248 -15.08 -3.11 -15.96
C SER A 248 -16.43 -2.44 -16.19
N ALA A 249 -17.28 -2.34 -15.18
CA ALA A 249 -18.59 -1.67 -15.27
C ALA A 249 -18.49 -0.13 -15.28
N ALA A 250 -17.42 0.43 -14.69
CA ALA A 250 -17.27 1.87 -14.53
C ALA A 250 -16.79 2.57 -15.80
N ASP A 251 -17.10 3.87 -15.95
CA ASP A 251 -16.56 4.74 -17.00
C ASP A 251 -15.19 5.31 -16.62
N ALA A 252 -14.96 5.51 -15.33
CA ALA A 252 -13.69 5.94 -14.76
C ALA A 252 -13.57 5.54 -13.29
N LEU A 253 -12.35 5.21 -12.87
CA LEU A 253 -11.99 5.21 -11.46
C LEU A 253 -11.54 6.60 -11.03
N VAL A 254 -12.03 7.10 -9.89
CA VAL A 254 -11.60 8.38 -9.31
C VAL A 254 -10.89 8.12 -7.98
N LEU A 255 -9.64 8.53 -7.89
CA LEU A 255 -8.82 8.46 -6.68
C LEU A 255 -8.44 9.88 -6.22
N ALA A 256 -9.10 10.39 -5.19
CA ALA A 256 -8.86 11.72 -4.62
C ALA A 256 -8.08 11.68 -3.29
N SER A 257 -7.21 10.69 -3.13
CA SER A 257 -6.39 10.51 -1.93
C SER A 257 -5.51 11.72 -1.65
N SER A 258 -5.30 12.01 -0.36
CA SER A 258 -4.37 13.06 0.09
C SER A 258 -2.93 12.57 0.19
N ARG A 259 -2.70 11.27 0.26
CA ARG A 259 -1.39 10.62 0.33
C ARG A 259 -1.47 9.19 -0.17
N GLU A 260 -0.50 8.80 -1.00
CA GLU A 260 -0.24 7.41 -1.40
C GLU A 260 1.27 7.17 -1.49
N GLY A 261 1.70 5.93 -1.26
CA GLY A 261 3.05 5.51 -1.63
C GLY A 261 3.08 5.07 -3.09
N TRP A 262 2.12 4.21 -3.44
CA TRP A 262 1.82 3.72 -4.78
C TRP A 262 0.38 3.22 -4.81
N ALA A 263 -0.45 3.79 -5.66
CA ALA A 263 -1.88 3.52 -5.68
C ALA A 263 -2.23 2.33 -6.59
N ASN A 264 -2.19 1.10 -6.06
CA ASN A 264 -2.48 -0.12 -6.82
C ASN A 264 -3.84 -0.09 -7.52
N VAL A 265 -4.86 0.52 -6.90
CA VAL A 265 -6.21 0.62 -7.47
C VAL A 265 -6.25 1.31 -8.83
N LEU A 266 -5.28 2.21 -9.12
CA LEU A 266 -5.13 2.83 -10.44
C LEU A 266 -4.72 1.80 -11.48
N LEU A 267 -3.74 0.96 -11.16
CA LEU A 267 -3.26 -0.11 -12.05
C LEU A 267 -4.33 -1.19 -12.23
N GLU A 268 -5.04 -1.55 -11.16
CA GLU A 268 -6.13 -2.52 -11.19
C GLU A 268 -7.26 -2.08 -12.12
N ALA A 269 -7.68 -0.81 -12.03
CA ALA A 269 -8.68 -0.24 -12.92
C ALA A 269 -8.22 -0.24 -14.38
N MET A 270 -7.00 0.24 -14.64
CA MET A 270 -6.43 0.27 -15.99
C MET A 270 -6.24 -1.14 -16.56
N ALA A 271 -5.85 -2.11 -15.73
CA ALA A 271 -5.77 -3.51 -16.13
C ALA A 271 -7.12 -4.09 -16.56
N CYS A 272 -8.22 -3.59 -15.98
CA CYS A 272 -9.58 -3.89 -16.43
C CYS A 272 -10.08 -3.01 -17.61
N GLY A 273 -9.20 -2.20 -18.21
CA GLY A 273 -9.53 -1.32 -19.33
C GLY A 273 -10.24 -0.03 -18.92
N THR A 274 -10.27 0.31 -17.64
CA THR A 274 -10.98 1.48 -17.11
C THR A 274 -10.01 2.62 -16.84
N PRO A 275 -10.13 3.77 -17.50
CA PRO A 275 -9.25 4.91 -17.30
C PRO A 275 -9.45 5.54 -15.92
N VAL A 276 -8.46 6.31 -15.47
CA VAL A 276 -8.45 6.85 -14.11
C VAL A 276 -8.41 8.37 -14.08
N VAL A 277 -8.98 8.96 -13.01
CA VAL A 277 -8.81 10.35 -12.60
C VAL A 277 -8.16 10.35 -11.22
N ALA A 278 -6.93 10.82 -11.11
CA ALA A 278 -6.15 10.73 -9.90
C ALA A 278 -5.72 12.09 -9.36
N SER A 279 -5.64 12.23 -8.03
CA SER A 279 -5.16 13.44 -7.37
C SER A 279 -3.69 13.75 -7.68
N PRO A 280 -3.27 15.05 -7.71
CA PRO A 280 -1.92 15.48 -8.07
C PRO A 280 -0.94 15.32 -6.87
N ILE A 281 -0.97 14.19 -6.21
CA ILE A 281 -0.07 13.87 -5.09
C ILE A 281 1.13 13.05 -5.58
N PRO A 282 2.29 13.09 -4.88
CA PRO A 282 3.44 12.26 -5.23
C PRO A 282 3.06 10.79 -5.40
N GLY A 283 3.59 10.14 -6.42
CA GLY A 283 3.29 8.76 -6.80
C GLY A 283 2.21 8.63 -7.89
N ASN A 284 1.10 9.35 -7.81
CA ASN A 284 0.04 9.25 -8.82
C ASN A 284 0.48 9.69 -10.24
N PRO A 285 1.22 10.81 -10.43
CA PRO A 285 1.76 11.17 -11.74
C PRO A 285 2.76 10.14 -12.30
N GLU A 286 3.38 9.33 -11.45
CA GLU A 286 4.26 8.25 -11.89
C GLU A 286 3.46 7.03 -12.43
N VAL A 287 2.21 6.90 -12.02
CA VAL A 287 1.29 5.86 -12.50
C VAL A 287 0.54 6.33 -13.74
N VAL A 288 0.12 7.62 -13.78
CA VAL A 288 -0.71 8.20 -14.85
C VAL A 288 0.16 9.13 -15.68
N GLN A 289 0.91 8.57 -16.64
CA GLN A 289 1.89 9.33 -17.44
C GLN A 289 1.40 9.65 -18.86
N GLU A 290 0.41 8.91 -19.36
CA GLU A 290 -0.06 8.99 -20.74
C GLU A 290 -1.59 9.14 -20.79
N PRO A 291 -2.13 9.74 -21.85
CA PRO A 291 -3.58 9.86 -22.02
C PRO A 291 -4.32 8.52 -21.98
N ALA A 292 -3.68 7.42 -22.40
CA ALA A 292 -4.26 6.07 -22.33
C ALA A 292 -4.57 5.63 -20.90
N ALA A 293 -3.75 6.05 -19.92
CA ALA A 293 -3.94 5.75 -18.50
C ALA A 293 -5.13 6.52 -17.91
N GLY A 294 -5.23 7.80 -18.20
CA GLY A 294 -6.23 8.69 -17.60
C GLY A 294 -5.75 10.12 -17.46
N VAL A 295 -6.16 10.77 -16.39
CA VAL A 295 -5.91 12.20 -16.13
C VAL A 295 -5.49 12.41 -14.69
N ILE A 296 -4.48 13.28 -14.47
CA ILE A 296 -4.22 13.87 -13.16
C ILE A 296 -5.11 15.10 -13.03
N MET A 297 -5.94 15.16 -11.98
CA MET A 297 -6.79 16.32 -11.72
C MET A 297 -5.95 17.56 -11.38
N PRO A 298 -6.39 18.78 -11.73
CA PRO A 298 -5.61 19.99 -11.53
C PRO A 298 -5.38 20.31 -10.04
N GLU A 299 -6.33 19.94 -9.19
CA GLU A 299 -6.24 20.10 -7.74
C GLU A 299 -6.98 18.97 -7.01
N ASN A 300 -6.63 18.72 -5.76
CA ASN A 300 -7.26 17.66 -4.96
C ASN A 300 -8.51 18.17 -4.24
N SER A 301 -9.55 18.48 -5.00
CA SER A 301 -10.84 19.02 -4.53
C SER A 301 -12.01 18.43 -5.32
N GLY A 302 -13.25 18.74 -4.91
CA GLY A 302 -14.45 18.39 -5.70
C GLY A 302 -14.45 19.03 -7.08
N VAL A 303 -14.00 20.28 -7.20
CA VAL A 303 -13.84 20.99 -8.48
C VAL A 303 -12.81 20.30 -9.34
N GLY A 304 -11.67 19.93 -8.75
CA GLY A 304 -10.62 19.18 -9.44
C GLY A 304 -11.06 17.80 -9.93
N VAL A 305 -11.90 17.10 -9.16
CA VAL A 305 -12.53 15.85 -9.56
C VAL A 305 -13.40 16.07 -10.81
N ALA A 306 -14.29 17.07 -10.78
CA ALA A 306 -15.18 17.38 -11.90
C ALA A 306 -14.38 17.76 -13.16
N ALA A 307 -13.38 18.64 -13.01
CA ALA A 307 -12.50 19.05 -14.11
C ALA A 307 -11.71 17.85 -14.69
N GLY A 308 -11.19 16.97 -13.84
CA GLY A 308 -10.51 15.75 -14.27
C GLY A 308 -11.41 14.80 -15.04
N VAL A 309 -12.66 14.60 -14.60
CA VAL A 309 -13.65 13.78 -15.32
C VAL A 309 -14.01 14.41 -16.67
N GLN A 310 -14.19 15.72 -16.74
CA GLN A 310 -14.46 16.42 -18.00
C GLN A 310 -13.28 16.32 -18.98
N ALA A 311 -12.05 16.51 -18.48
CA ALA A 311 -10.83 16.31 -19.28
C ALA A 311 -10.68 14.87 -19.75
N LEU A 312 -11.10 13.88 -18.94
CA LEU A 312 -11.11 12.48 -19.35
C LEU A 312 -12.04 12.26 -20.55
N LEU A 313 -13.20 12.90 -20.59
CA LEU A 313 -14.19 12.77 -21.67
C LEU A 313 -13.77 13.44 -22.98
N SER A 314 -12.91 14.44 -22.93
CA SER A 314 -12.47 15.18 -24.14
C SER A 314 -11.54 14.36 -25.04
N VAL A 315 -11.01 13.25 -24.56
CA VAL A 315 -10.11 12.37 -25.32
C VAL A 315 -10.70 10.96 -25.37
N ARG A 316 -10.87 10.44 -26.59
CA ARG A 316 -11.31 9.06 -26.80
C ARG A 316 -10.20 8.11 -26.29
N ARG A 317 -10.56 7.17 -25.44
CA ARG A 317 -9.66 6.15 -24.88
C ARG A 317 -10.30 4.77 -25.03
N PRO A 318 -9.89 3.99 -26.06
CA PRO A 318 -10.29 2.59 -26.14
C PRO A 318 -9.82 1.81 -24.89
N ALA A 319 -10.70 0.98 -24.32
CA ALA A 319 -10.37 0.17 -23.16
C ALA A 319 -9.11 -0.71 -23.38
N ALA A 320 -8.90 -1.17 -24.63
CA ALA A 320 -7.72 -1.94 -25.00
C ALA A 320 -6.41 -1.14 -24.85
N GLU A 321 -6.40 0.16 -25.14
CA GLU A 321 -5.20 1.01 -24.97
C GLU A 321 -4.91 1.23 -23.48
N THR A 322 -5.94 1.45 -22.66
CA THR A 322 -5.81 1.56 -21.20
C THR A 322 -5.27 0.26 -20.60
N ARG A 323 -5.76 -0.89 -21.06
CA ARG A 323 -5.25 -2.22 -20.67
C ARG A 323 -3.78 -2.39 -21.06
N ALA A 324 -3.42 -2.11 -22.31
CA ALA A 324 -2.05 -2.23 -22.82
C ALA A 324 -1.08 -1.33 -22.04
N TYR A 325 -1.53 -0.16 -21.59
CA TYR A 325 -0.73 0.68 -20.69
C TYR A 325 -0.46 0.01 -19.35
N ALA A 326 -1.48 -0.61 -18.72
CA ALA A 326 -1.33 -1.31 -17.45
C ALA A 326 -0.41 -2.54 -17.54
N GLU A 327 -0.34 -3.22 -18.68
CA GLU A 327 0.52 -4.38 -18.92
C GLU A 327 2.01 -4.08 -18.78
N ARG A 328 2.40 -2.81 -18.86
CA ARG A 328 3.78 -2.34 -18.61
C ARG A 328 4.19 -2.42 -17.12
N PHE A 329 3.24 -2.64 -16.23
CA PHE A 329 3.43 -2.69 -14.78
C PHE A 329 3.21 -4.12 -14.26
N SER A 330 3.91 -5.11 -14.83
CA SER A 330 3.86 -6.48 -14.32
C SER A 330 4.68 -6.64 -13.03
N TRP A 331 4.32 -7.64 -12.23
CA TRP A 331 5.13 -8.02 -11.07
C TRP A 331 6.50 -8.62 -11.43
N ASP A 332 6.70 -9.05 -12.68
CA ASP A 332 7.95 -9.69 -13.11
C ASP A 332 9.16 -8.76 -13.00
N ALA A 333 9.01 -7.52 -13.47
CA ALA A 333 10.06 -6.51 -13.38
C ALA A 333 10.37 -6.17 -11.91
N THR A 334 9.34 -6.03 -11.07
CA THR A 334 9.49 -5.77 -9.63
C THR A 334 10.20 -6.92 -8.93
N SER A 335 9.78 -8.16 -9.20
CA SER A 335 10.38 -9.37 -8.62
C SER A 335 11.82 -9.58 -9.07
N ALA A 336 12.13 -9.32 -10.34
CA ALA A 336 13.50 -9.38 -10.86
C ALA A 336 14.39 -8.32 -10.18
N GLY A 337 13.90 -7.09 -10.06
CA GLY A 337 14.59 -6.00 -9.35
C GLY A 337 14.81 -6.32 -7.87
N GLN A 338 13.82 -6.88 -7.20
CA GLN A 338 13.93 -7.27 -5.79
C GLN A 338 14.98 -8.38 -5.59
N ARG A 339 14.98 -9.40 -6.45
CA ARG A 339 16.02 -10.44 -6.44
C ARG A 339 17.44 -9.86 -6.65
N ALA A 340 17.59 -8.91 -7.55
CA ALA A 340 18.88 -8.23 -7.76
C ALA A 340 19.35 -7.47 -6.51
N VAL A 341 18.44 -6.75 -5.84
CA VAL A 341 18.74 -6.03 -4.57
C VAL A 341 19.14 -7.03 -3.47
N PHE A 342 18.43 -8.15 -3.34
CA PHE A 342 18.74 -9.19 -2.36
C PHE A 342 20.11 -9.83 -2.61
N THR A 343 20.43 -10.18 -3.86
CA THR A 343 21.73 -10.73 -4.24
C THR A 343 22.87 -9.77 -3.90
N GLN A 344 22.70 -8.47 -4.18
CA GLN A 344 23.68 -7.45 -3.83
C GLN A 344 23.85 -7.29 -2.31
N ALA A 345 22.74 -7.30 -1.55
CA ALA A 345 22.78 -7.20 -0.10
C ALA A 345 23.54 -8.39 0.52
N LEU A 346 23.27 -9.61 0.06
CA LEU A 346 23.98 -10.83 0.48
C LEU A 346 25.49 -10.76 0.17
N ALA A 347 25.87 -10.35 -1.04
CA ALA A 347 27.26 -10.23 -1.44
C ALA A 347 28.01 -9.18 -0.56
N ARG A 348 27.42 -8.01 -0.35
CA ARG A 348 28.01 -6.94 0.51
C ARG A 348 28.16 -7.40 1.96
N HIS A 349 27.18 -8.11 2.50
CA HIS A 349 27.21 -8.62 3.87
C HIS A 349 28.33 -9.65 4.06
N SER A 350 28.46 -10.57 3.10
CA SER A 350 29.54 -11.58 3.11
C SER A 350 30.95 -10.97 3.05
N LEU A 351 31.14 -9.89 2.28
CA LEU A 351 32.41 -9.17 2.23
C LEU A 351 32.74 -8.49 3.57
N ARG A 352 31.76 -7.84 4.21
CA ARG A 352 31.93 -7.17 5.52
C ARG A 352 32.27 -8.18 6.63
N THR A 353 31.62 -9.32 6.66
CA THR A 353 31.89 -10.37 7.68
C THR A 353 33.28 -10.99 7.50
N ARG A 354 33.76 -11.17 6.27
CA ARG A 354 35.14 -11.65 6.01
C ARG A 354 36.20 -10.64 6.45
N GLN A 355 35.99 -9.35 6.22
CA GLN A 355 36.91 -8.28 6.62
C GLN A 355 36.97 -8.12 8.15
N SER A 356 35.84 -8.21 8.86
CA SER A 356 35.80 -8.14 10.31
C SER A 356 36.35 -9.39 11.00
N GLY A 357 36.32 -10.55 10.35
CA GLY A 357 36.95 -11.80 10.81
C GLY A 357 38.49 -11.77 10.72
N HIS A 358 39.06 -11.04 9.75
CA HIS A 358 40.52 -10.90 9.59
C HIS A 358 41.16 -9.98 10.62
N THR A 359 40.42 -9.02 11.17
CA THR A 359 40.92 -8.07 12.18
C THR A 359 40.89 -8.62 13.62
N ARG A 360 40.33 -9.81 13.83
CA ARG A 360 40.29 -10.50 15.14
C ARG A 360 41.28 -11.66 15.29
N ARG A 361 42.44 -11.63 14.61
CA ARG A 361 43.53 -12.53 14.98
C ARG A 361 44.14 -12.00 16.29
N PRO A 362 44.21 -12.80 17.37
CA PRO A 362 44.92 -12.39 18.56
C PRO A 362 46.40 -12.23 18.21
N ALA A 363 46.97 -11.11 18.63
CA ALA A 363 48.43 -11.02 18.75
C ALA A 363 48.89 -12.12 19.72
N SER A 364 49.65 -13.05 19.20
CA SER A 364 50.36 -14.09 19.92
C SER A 364 51.42 -13.50 20.79
#